data_2743abd3b3e32ac8d0afe00738929b99
#
_entry.id   2743abd3b3e32ac8d0afe00738929b99
#
_cell.length_a   1.000
_cell.length_b   1.000
_cell.length_c   1.000
_cell.angle_alpha   90.00
_cell.angle_beta   90.00
_cell.angle_gamma   90.00
#
_symmetry.space_group_name_H-M   'P 1'
#
loop_
_entity.id
_entity.type
_entity.pdbx_description
1 polymer ?
#
loop_
_entity_poly.entity_id
_entity_poly.type
_entity_poly.pdbx_seq_one_letter_code
_entity_poly.pdbx_strand_id
1 'polypeptide(L)'
;LFVPMDGEDQQTEIPSSFLALYADARQRLREPLAVVRQRYELCEDLAQLLTGQALGLSQSGTVSDQEVLQRCLAGLRNADSGLSAAEAGWAVQRLAELLGWGWPEPGPQPD
;
A
#
# COMPACT_ATOMS: atom_id res chain seq x y z
N LEU A 1 31.44 -3.45 14.59
CA LEU A 1 31.06 -3.39 14.22
C LEU A 1 30.23 -3.32 13.87
N PHE A 2 30.17 -3.27 13.96
CA PHE A 2 29.40 -3.14 13.51
C PHE A 2 28.66 -3.12 12.84
N VAL A 3 28.33 -3.20 12.73
CA VAL A 3 27.69 -3.16 12.08
C VAL A 3 27.11 -3.12 11.42
N PRO A 4 27.03 -3.33 11.07
CA PRO A 4 26.48 -3.17 10.46
C PRO A 4 25.57 -3.01 10.13
N MET A 5 25.44 -3.31 10.25
CA MET A 5 24.78 -3.18 10.01
C MET A 5 24.16 -2.82 9.55
N ASP A 6 24.29 -2.72 9.48
CA ASP A 6 23.64 -2.19 9.26
C ASP A 6 23.00 -1.86 8.24
N GLY A 7 23.74 -1.99 7.52
CA GLY A 7 23.18 -1.64 6.29
C GLY A 7 21.86 -2.28 6.13
N GLU A 8 21.76 -3.48 6.35
CA GLU A 8 20.52 -4.10 6.19
C GLU A 8 19.53 -3.59 7.12
N ASP A 9 19.96 -3.01 8.09
CA ASP A 9 19.06 -2.37 8.96
C ASP A 9 18.37 -1.31 8.28
N GLN A 10 19.07 -0.73 7.37
CA GLN A 10 18.48 0.27 6.64
C GLN A 10 17.54 -0.26 5.69
N GLN A 11 17.51 -1.55 5.57
CA GLN A 11 16.56 -2.12 4.75
C GLN A 11 15.24 -1.63 5.13
N THR A 12 14.40 -1.60 4.21
CA THR A 12 13.07 -1.14 4.43
C THR A 12 12.44 -1.90 5.54
N GLU A 13 12.03 -1.19 6.53
CA GLU A 13 11.35 -1.78 7.64
C GLU A 13 9.89 -1.92 7.25
N ILE A 14 9.31 -3.08 7.47
CA ILE A 14 7.94 -3.33 7.08
C ILE A 14 7.01 -2.62 8.05
N PRO A 15 6.13 -1.75 7.56
CA PRO A 15 5.21 -1.04 8.46
C PRO A 15 4.29 -2.01 9.18
N SER A 16 3.91 -1.66 10.40
CA SER A 16 3.01 -2.52 11.16
C SER A 16 1.67 -2.70 10.45
N SER A 17 1.23 -1.70 9.70
CA SER A 17 -0.02 -1.84 8.95
C SER A 17 0.07 -2.93 7.90
N PHE A 18 1.23 -3.11 7.29
CA PHE A 18 1.39 -4.18 6.33
C PHE A 18 1.55 -5.53 7.02
N LEU A 19 2.31 -5.57 8.11
CA LEU A 19 2.45 -6.80 8.87
C LEU A 19 1.10 -7.32 9.32
N ALA A 20 0.19 -6.42 9.65
CA ALA A 20 -1.13 -6.82 10.12
C ALA A 20 -1.89 -7.62 9.07
N LEU A 21 -1.60 -7.43 7.79
CA LEU A 21 -2.26 -8.20 6.74
C LEU A 21 -1.92 -9.68 6.82
N TYR A 22 -0.79 -9.99 7.42
CA TYR A 22 -0.30 -11.37 7.49
C TYR A 22 -0.30 -11.92 8.91
N ALA A 23 -0.83 -11.18 9.87
CA ALA A 23 -0.84 -11.62 11.25
C ALA A 23 -2.11 -12.41 11.53
N ASP A 24 -1.98 -13.47 12.33
CA ASP A 24 -3.16 -14.22 12.74
C ASP A 24 -3.70 -13.62 14.05
N ALA A 25 -4.68 -14.26 14.63
CA ALA A 25 -5.34 -13.75 15.82
C ALA A 25 -4.37 -13.61 16.99
N ARG A 26 -3.26 -14.32 16.96
CA ARG A 26 -2.26 -14.25 18.02
C ARG A 26 -1.12 -13.35 17.66
N GLN A 27 -1.27 -12.55 16.61
CA GLN A 27 -0.26 -11.60 16.16
C GLN A 27 0.98 -12.30 15.63
N ARG A 28 0.86 -13.53 15.17
CA ARG A 28 1.96 -14.24 14.56
C ARG A 28 1.78 -14.22 13.05
N LEU A 29 2.90 -14.09 12.34
CA LEU A 29 2.85 -14.03 10.89
C LEU A 29 2.47 -15.40 10.32
N ARG A 30 1.60 -15.37 9.31
CA ARG A 30 1.19 -16.60 8.63
C ARG A 30 2.17 -17.01 7.56
N GLU A 31 3.10 -16.12 7.20
CA GLU A 31 4.13 -16.37 6.19
C GLU A 31 5.48 -16.01 6.77
N PRO A 32 6.56 -16.59 6.25
CA PRO A 32 7.90 -16.20 6.69
C PRO A 32 8.11 -14.71 6.44
N LEU A 33 8.89 -14.10 7.31
CA LEU A 33 9.14 -12.67 7.23
C LEU A 33 9.71 -12.28 5.87
N ALA A 34 10.58 -13.12 5.29
CA ALA A 34 11.15 -12.79 4.00
C ALA A 34 10.08 -12.69 2.92
N VAL A 35 9.06 -13.54 2.99
CA VAL A 35 7.96 -13.49 2.03
C VAL A 35 7.16 -12.21 2.26
N VAL A 36 6.88 -11.87 3.51
CA VAL A 36 6.11 -10.67 3.81
C VAL A 36 6.86 -9.44 3.32
N ARG A 37 8.20 -9.42 3.49
CA ARG A 37 9.00 -8.29 3.02
C ARG A 37 8.92 -8.16 1.50
N GLN A 38 8.99 -9.26 0.77
CA GLN A 38 8.88 -9.21 -0.67
C GLN A 38 7.53 -8.66 -1.11
N ARG A 39 6.48 -9.09 -0.44
CA ARG A 39 5.14 -8.60 -0.75
C ARG A 39 5.02 -7.12 -0.43
N TYR A 40 5.60 -6.69 0.69
CA TYR A 40 5.59 -5.29 1.05
C TYR A 40 6.30 -4.45 -0.01
N GLU A 41 7.48 -4.90 -0.43
CA GLU A 41 8.24 -4.15 -1.42
C GLU A 41 7.47 -4.04 -2.72
N LEU A 42 6.80 -5.10 -3.12
CA LEU A 42 5.98 -5.05 -4.33
C LEU A 42 4.86 -4.02 -4.19
N CYS A 43 4.16 -4.03 -3.07
CA CYS A 43 3.05 -3.10 -2.86
C CYS A 43 3.54 -1.67 -2.78
N GLU A 44 4.67 -1.45 -2.12
CA GLU A 44 5.23 -0.11 -2.02
C GLU A 44 5.66 0.39 -3.40
N ASP A 45 6.32 -0.45 -4.19
CA ASP A 45 6.74 -0.07 -5.52
C ASP A 45 5.55 0.28 -6.39
N LEU A 46 4.49 -0.51 -6.31
CA LEU A 46 3.29 -0.22 -7.08
C LEU A 46 2.67 1.10 -6.67
N ALA A 47 2.62 1.37 -5.37
CA ALA A 47 2.08 2.65 -4.91
C ALA A 47 2.91 3.81 -5.45
N GLN A 48 4.24 3.67 -5.42
CA GLN A 48 5.12 4.71 -5.94
C GLN A 48 4.90 4.92 -7.44
N LEU A 49 4.80 3.83 -8.18
CA LEU A 49 4.58 3.93 -9.61
C LEU A 49 3.27 4.60 -9.95
N LEU A 50 2.25 4.35 -9.17
CA LEU A 50 0.92 4.87 -9.48
C LEU A 50 0.78 6.36 -9.19
N THR A 51 1.72 6.95 -8.46
CA THR A 51 1.58 8.39 -8.12
C THR A 51 1.49 9.25 -9.36
N GLY A 52 2.34 8.98 -10.36
CA GLY A 52 2.31 9.80 -11.58
C GLY A 52 1.01 9.66 -12.34
N GLN A 53 0.53 8.43 -12.45
CA GLN A 53 -0.71 8.18 -13.16
C GLN A 53 -1.89 8.80 -12.42
N ALA A 54 -1.91 8.67 -11.10
CA ALA A 54 -2.99 9.22 -10.31
C ALA A 54 -3.03 10.74 -10.41
N LEU A 55 -1.86 11.37 -10.35
CA LEU A 55 -1.80 12.81 -10.47
C LEU A 55 -2.27 13.26 -11.84
N GLY A 56 -1.90 12.53 -12.89
CA GLY A 56 -2.34 12.89 -14.23
C GLY A 56 -3.84 12.84 -14.36
N LEU A 57 -4.47 11.81 -13.79
CA LEU A 57 -5.92 11.69 -13.84
C LEU A 57 -6.59 12.79 -13.04
N SER A 58 -6.03 13.10 -11.86
CA SER A 58 -6.59 14.14 -11.03
C SER A 58 -6.50 15.50 -11.71
N GLN A 59 -5.36 15.76 -12.35
CA GLN A 59 -5.14 17.06 -12.97
C GLN A 59 -5.98 17.25 -14.22
N SER A 60 -6.50 16.17 -14.78
CA SER A 60 -7.39 16.32 -15.94
C SER A 60 -8.67 17.05 -15.56
N GLY A 61 -9.02 17.04 -14.29
CA GLY A 61 -10.18 17.75 -13.82
C GLY A 61 -11.49 17.04 -14.05
N THR A 62 -11.45 15.82 -14.61
CA THR A 62 -12.67 15.10 -14.92
C THR A 62 -13.05 14.09 -13.86
N VAL A 63 -12.15 13.75 -12.97
CA VAL A 63 -12.42 12.80 -11.90
C VAL A 63 -11.90 13.34 -10.59
N SER A 64 -12.58 13.02 -9.51
CA SER A 64 -12.15 13.44 -8.19
C SER A 64 -11.00 12.56 -7.72
N ASP A 65 -10.30 13.03 -6.69
CA ASP A 65 -9.22 12.24 -6.11
C ASP A 65 -9.74 10.89 -5.61
N GLN A 66 -10.92 10.89 -5.01
CA GLN A 66 -11.49 9.65 -4.51
C GLN A 66 -11.79 8.68 -5.65
N GLU A 67 -12.29 9.22 -6.75
CA GLU A 67 -12.58 8.38 -7.92
C GLU A 67 -11.29 7.80 -8.48
N VAL A 68 -10.22 8.59 -8.51
CA VAL A 68 -8.93 8.09 -8.99
C VAL A 68 -8.47 6.93 -8.12
N LEU A 69 -8.57 7.09 -6.79
CA LEU A 69 -8.13 6.03 -5.89
C LEU A 69 -8.98 4.78 -6.04
N GLN A 70 -10.30 4.96 -6.26
CA GLN A 70 -11.16 3.81 -6.45
C GLN A 70 -10.81 3.05 -7.73
N ARG A 71 -10.45 3.77 -8.78
CA ARG A 71 -10.04 3.13 -10.02
C ARG A 71 -8.74 2.37 -9.84
N CYS A 72 -7.80 2.95 -9.08
CA CYS A 72 -6.56 2.27 -8.78
C CYS A 72 -6.83 0.99 -7.99
N LEU A 73 -7.72 1.07 -7.01
CA LEU A 73 -8.05 -0.09 -6.22
C LEU A 73 -8.66 -1.21 -7.09
N ALA A 74 -9.58 -0.83 -7.96
CA ALA A 74 -10.20 -1.82 -8.83
C ALA A 74 -9.16 -2.50 -9.70
N GLY A 75 -8.21 -1.72 -10.22
CA GLY A 75 -7.16 -2.29 -11.05
C GLY A 75 -6.26 -3.23 -10.27
N LEU A 76 -5.91 -2.84 -9.05
CA LEU A 76 -5.02 -3.67 -8.24
C LEU A 76 -5.72 -4.92 -7.70
N ARG A 77 -7.03 -4.89 -7.60
CA ARG A 77 -7.79 -6.05 -7.16
C ARG A 77 -8.06 -7.02 -8.30
N ASN A 78 -7.71 -6.64 -9.49
CA ASN A 78 -7.85 -7.52 -10.64
C ASN A 78 -6.92 -8.72 -10.44
N ALA A 79 -7.37 -9.90 -10.86
CA ALA A 79 -6.58 -11.11 -10.66
C ALA A 79 -5.21 -11.01 -11.31
N ASP A 80 -5.10 -10.23 -12.37
CA ASP A 80 -3.84 -10.13 -13.09
C ASP A 80 -2.79 -9.31 -12.35
N SER A 81 -3.18 -8.59 -11.31
CA SER A 81 -2.22 -7.77 -10.57
C SER A 81 -1.27 -8.60 -9.73
N GLY A 82 -1.69 -9.80 -9.35
CA GLY A 82 -0.88 -10.63 -8.46
C GLY A 82 -1.01 -10.26 -7.00
N LEU A 83 -1.88 -9.32 -6.66
CA LEU A 83 -2.07 -8.89 -5.27
C LEU A 83 -3.33 -9.52 -4.70
N SER A 84 -3.30 -9.78 -3.39
CA SER A 84 -4.53 -10.13 -2.70
C SER A 84 -5.37 -8.87 -2.52
N ALA A 85 -6.63 -9.05 -2.17
CA ALA A 85 -7.50 -7.91 -1.92
C ALA A 85 -6.95 -7.05 -0.79
N ALA A 86 -6.42 -7.68 0.25
CA ALA A 86 -5.84 -6.94 1.37
C ALA A 86 -4.62 -6.16 0.94
N GLU A 87 -3.78 -6.76 0.10
CA GLU A 87 -2.60 -6.07 -0.39
C GLU A 87 -2.97 -4.90 -1.29
N ALA A 88 -3.97 -5.10 -2.14
CA ALA A 88 -4.43 -4.03 -3.01
C ALA A 88 -4.94 -2.85 -2.17
N GLY A 89 -5.70 -3.15 -1.14
CA GLY A 89 -6.19 -2.09 -0.25
C GLY A 89 -5.05 -1.34 0.42
N TRP A 90 -4.05 -2.07 0.87
CA TRP A 90 -2.90 -1.43 1.52
C TRP A 90 -2.15 -0.54 0.52
N ALA A 91 -1.97 -1.01 -0.71
CA ALA A 91 -1.23 -0.25 -1.71
C ALA A 91 -1.95 1.06 -2.04
N VAL A 92 -3.28 1.04 -2.14
CA VAL A 92 -4.04 2.26 -2.41
C VAL A 92 -3.99 3.20 -1.22
N GLN A 93 -4.03 2.67 0.00
CA GLN A 93 -3.89 3.49 1.19
C GLN A 93 -2.52 4.18 1.17
N ARG A 94 -1.48 3.44 0.82
CA ARG A 94 -0.14 4.00 0.74
C ARG A 94 -0.06 5.05 -0.36
N LEU A 95 -0.68 4.77 -1.51
CA LEU A 95 -0.71 5.72 -2.61
C LEU A 95 -1.35 7.03 -2.15
N ALA A 96 -2.46 6.94 -1.44
CA ALA A 96 -3.12 8.15 -0.95
C ALA A 96 -2.21 8.92 0.00
N GLU A 97 -1.47 8.21 0.85
CA GLU A 97 -0.52 8.87 1.75
C GLU A 97 0.56 9.60 0.97
N LEU A 98 1.07 8.97 -0.08
CA LEU A 98 2.11 9.58 -0.89
C LEU A 98 1.62 10.83 -1.60
N LEU A 99 0.35 10.84 -1.97
CA LEU A 99 -0.24 11.97 -2.67
C LEU A 99 -0.80 13.03 -1.72
N GLY A 100 -0.94 12.70 -0.45
CA GLY A 100 -1.54 13.60 0.50
C GLY A 100 -3.05 13.66 0.38
N TRP A 101 -3.67 12.62 -0.16
CA TRP A 101 -5.13 12.56 -0.33
C TRP A 101 -5.72 11.73 0.80
N GLY A 102 -6.94 12.06 1.19
CA GLY A 102 -7.64 11.25 2.18
C GLY A 102 -8.15 9.97 1.56
N TRP A 103 -8.02 8.85 2.30
CA TRP A 103 -8.51 7.57 1.80
C TRP A 103 -8.55 6.57 2.93
N PRO A 104 -9.61 5.83 3.08
CA PRO A 104 -10.84 6.00 2.29
C PRO A 104 -11.46 7.35 2.57
N GLU A 105 -12.42 7.71 1.71
CA GLU A 105 -13.07 9.00 1.84
C GLU A 105 -13.61 9.14 3.24
N PRO A 106 -13.32 10.28 3.90
CA PRO A 106 -13.74 10.40 5.30
C PRO A 106 -15.21 10.32 5.51
N GLY A 107 -15.99 10.81 4.58
CA GLY A 107 -17.41 10.68 4.69
C GLY A 107 -17.94 11.04 6.07
N PRO A 108 -19.21 10.86 6.28
CA PRO A 108 -19.79 11.15 7.59
C PRO A 108 -19.34 10.09 8.57
N GLN A 109 -18.53 10.48 9.49
CA GLN A 109 -18.05 9.55 10.47
C GLN A 109 -19.09 9.42 11.57
N PRO A 110 -19.25 8.23 12.06
CA PRO A 110 -20.22 8.04 13.13
C PRO A 110 -19.68 8.51 14.46
N ASP A 111 -18.59 9.07 14.46
CA ASP A 111 -18.02 9.50 15.68
C ASP A 111 -18.83 10.50 16.44
#